data_261a876a63b19e9deb0d79754525a3aa
#
_entry.id   261a876a63b19e9deb0d79754525a3aa
#
_cell.length_a   1.000
_cell.length_b   1.000
_cell.length_c   1.000
_cell.angle_alpha   90.00
_cell.angle_beta   90.00
_cell.angle_gamma   90.00
#
_symmetry.space_group_name_H-M   'P 1'
#
loop_
_entity.id
_entity.type
_entity.pdbx_description
1 polymer ?
#
loop_
_entity_poly.entity_id
_entity_poly.type
_entity_poly.pdbx_seq_one_letter_code
_entity_poly.pdbx_strand_id
1 'polypeptide(L)'
;EEILIRSVAEILPTKNGLREALESGRHLRIYIGTDATGSSLHLGHATNYMILEKLRKLGHEIIFLVGDFTARIGDPTDKNESARKQLTREQVVDNVKTWINQIRPVIDVDNVENPVRVLYNNDWLSKLTFEEIINLASNFTVQQMIERDMFQLRMQSKKPLYLHEMFYPLMQGYDSVAMDVDVEMCGLDQKFNAL
;
A
#
# COMPACT_ATOMS: atom_id res chain seq x y z
N GLU A 1 7.33 16.41 -15.64
CA GLU A 1 6.39 17.42 -15.11
C GLU A 1 4.94 16.90 -15.12
N GLU A 2 4.44 16.30 -16.21
CA GLU A 2 3.06 15.78 -16.28
C GLU A 2 2.75 14.75 -15.17
N ILE A 3 3.70 13.87 -14.86
CA ILE A 3 3.55 12.83 -13.82
C ILE A 3 3.35 13.45 -12.42
N LEU A 4 3.93 14.62 -12.16
CA LEU A 4 3.85 15.31 -10.87
C LEU A 4 2.59 16.17 -10.69
N ILE A 5 1.74 16.25 -11.72
CA ILE A 5 0.58 17.15 -11.72
C ILE A 5 -0.70 16.37 -12.04
N ARG A 6 -0.70 15.57 -13.09
CA ARG A 6 -1.91 14.93 -13.59
C ARG A 6 -2.25 13.71 -12.75
N SER A 7 -3.45 13.70 -12.21
CA SER A 7 -3.99 12.61 -11.36
C SER A 7 -3.24 12.42 -10.02
N VAL A 8 -2.45 13.42 -9.59
CA VAL A 8 -1.76 13.43 -8.30
C VAL A 8 -2.39 14.52 -7.43
N ALA A 9 -2.92 14.13 -6.29
CA ALA A 9 -3.54 15.05 -5.34
C ALA A 9 -2.48 15.74 -4.46
N GLU A 10 -1.51 15.00 -3.97
CA GLU A 10 -0.47 15.48 -3.05
C GLU A 10 0.83 14.69 -3.25
N ILE A 11 1.97 15.32 -2.98
CA ILE A 11 3.30 14.68 -2.97
C ILE A 11 4.00 15.06 -1.67
N LEU A 12 4.40 14.09 -0.91
CA LEU A 12 5.08 14.25 0.39
C LEU A 12 6.51 13.70 0.33
N PRO A 13 7.44 14.26 1.11
CA PRO A 13 7.30 15.49 1.88
C PRO A 13 7.20 16.73 1.01
N THR A 14 7.76 16.74 -0.22
CA THR A 14 7.68 17.89 -1.13
C THR A 14 7.70 17.43 -2.60
N LYS A 15 6.96 18.17 -3.45
CA LYS A 15 6.98 17.96 -4.91
C LYS A 15 8.37 18.15 -5.52
N ASN A 16 9.13 19.12 -4.99
CA ASN A 16 10.49 19.39 -5.48
C ASN A 16 11.44 18.23 -5.15
N GLY A 17 11.36 17.64 -3.97
CA GLY A 17 12.18 16.48 -3.59
C GLY A 17 11.95 15.29 -4.52
N LEU A 18 10.70 14.98 -4.85
CA LEU A 18 10.40 13.91 -5.81
C LEU A 18 10.91 14.28 -7.22
N ARG A 19 10.75 15.54 -7.66
CA ARG A 19 11.30 16.00 -8.95
C ARG A 19 12.82 15.79 -9.00
N GLU A 20 13.54 16.27 -8.00
CA GLU A 20 15.00 16.13 -7.91
C GLU A 20 15.42 14.64 -7.93
N ALA A 21 14.70 13.79 -7.20
CA ALA A 21 14.95 12.36 -7.21
C ALA A 21 14.75 11.73 -8.59
N LEU A 22 13.67 12.09 -9.31
CA LEU A 22 13.38 11.60 -10.66
C LEU A 22 14.41 12.12 -11.70
N GLU A 23 14.94 13.35 -11.52
CA GLU A 23 15.90 13.99 -12.43
C GLU A 23 17.36 13.64 -12.09
N SER A 24 17.62 13.01 -10.95
CA SER A 24 18.98 12.66 -10.49
C SER A 24 19.67 11.57 -11.30
N GLY A 25 18.96 10.88 -12.18
CA GLY A 25 19.45 9.70 -12.89
C GLY A 25 19.45 8.40 -12.06
N ARG A 26 19.02 8.45 -10.79
CA ARG A 26 18.83 7.25 -9.97
C ARG A 26 17.65 6.43 -10.47
N HIS A 27 17.78 5.12 -10.45
CA HIS A 27 16.63 4.21 -10.58
C HIS A 27 15.93 4.12 -9.23
N LEU A 28 14.74 4.73 -9.13
CA LEU A 28 13.93 4.69 -7.92
C LEU A 28 13.15 3.38 -7.85
N ARG A 29 12.94 2.89 -6.63
CA ARG A 29 12.05 1.77 -6.32
C ARG A 29 10.72 2.33 -5.87
N ILE A 30 9.69 2.13 -6.68
CA ILE A 30 8.37 2.74 -6.50
C ILE A 30 7.33 1.64 -6.36
N TYR A 31 6.51 1.68 -5.32
CA TYR A 31 5.49 0.67 -5.12
C TYR A 31 4.09 1.22 -4.95
N ILE A 32 3.13 0.34 -5.20
CA ILE A 32 1.74 0.47 -4.79
C ILE A 32 1.33 -0.81 -4.06
N GLY A 33 0.70 -0.64 -2.89
CA GLY A 33 0.10 -1.74 -2.13
C GLY A 33 -1.40 -1.85 -2.39
N THR A 34 -1.89 -3.07 -2.50
CA THR A 34 -3.33 -3.34 -2.61
C THR A 34 -3.68 -4.60 -1.82
N ASP A 35 -4.61 -4.46 -0.88
CA ASP A 35 -5.12 -5.59 -0.10
C ASP A 35 -6.03 -6.49 -0.94
N ALA A 36 -5.78 -7.79 -0.86
CA ALA A 36 -6.48 -8.78 -1.65
C ALA A 36 -7.88 -9.11 -1.09
N THR A 37 -8.69 -8.08 -0.84
CA THR A 37 -10.03 -8.20 -0.26
C THR A 37 -11.10 -8.65 -1.26
N GLY A 38 -10.82 -8.64 -2.55
CA GLY A 38 -11.71 -9.10 -3.62
C GLY A 38 -10.97 -9.53 -4.88
N SER A 39 -11.64 -10.27 -5.74
CA SER A 39 -11.06 -10.81 -6.99
C SER A 39 -10.98 -9.79 -8.14
N SER A 40 -11.60 -8.61 -7.99
CA SER A 40 -11.70 -7.61 -9.06
C SER A 40 -11.04 -6.31 -8.66
N LEU A 41 -10.21 -5.78 -9.55
CA LEU A 41 -9.72 -4.42 -9.49
C LEU A 41 -10.72 -3.48 -10.18
N HIS A 42 -10.68 -2.19 -9.85
CA HIS A 42 -11.58 -1.18 -10.41
C HIS A 42 -10.80 -0.02 -11.05
N LEU A 43 -11.53 0.89 -11.72
CA LEU A 43 -10.90 2.02 -12.43
C LEU A 43 -10.04 2.92 -11.55
N GLY A 44 -10.33 3.03 -10.25
CA GLY A 44 -9.48 3.76 -9.30
C GLY A 44 -8.06 3.17 -9.21
N HIS A 45 -7.94 1.84 -9.25
CA HIS A 45 -6.62 1.21 -9.34
C HIS A 45 -5.95 1.49 -10.69
N ALA A 46 -6.71 1.45 -11.79
CA ALA A 46 -6.16 1.65 -13.13
C ALA A 46 -5.48 3.03 -13.29
N THR A 47 -6.00 4.08 -12.68
CA THR A 47 -5.38 5.43 -12.73
C THR A 47 -3.98 5.44 -12.13
N ASN A 48 -3.78 4.71 -11.03
CA ASN A 48 -2.45 4.56 -10.41
C ASN A 48 -1.51 3.78 -11.31
N TYR A 49 -1.95 2.67 -11.89
CA TYR A 49 -1.13 1.86 -12.81
C TYR A 49 -0.72 2.62 -14.07
N MET A 50 -1.55 3.53 -14.58
CA MET A 50 -1.18 4.41 -15.69
C MET A 50 -0.01 5.35 -15.36
N ILE A 51 0.06 5.83 -14.11
CA ILE A 51 1.19 6.66 -13.65
C ILE A 51 2.42 5.78 -13.47
N LEU A 52 2.27 4.62 -12.85
CA LEU A 52 3.36 3.66 -12.65
C LEU A 52 3.96 3.20 -13.98
N GLU A 53 3.15 2.99 -15.03
CA GLU A 53 3.65 2.65 -16.37
C GLU A 53 4.52 3.75 -16.96
N LYS A 54 4.18 5.04 -16.75
CA LYS A 54 5.01 6.15 -17.17
C LYS A 54 6.36 6.15 -16.43
N LEU A 55 6.35 5.90 -15.11
CA LEU A 55 7.57 5.81 -14.30
C LEU A 55 8.42 4.60 -14.69
N ARG A 56 7.79 3.45 -14.97
CA ARG A 56 8.48 2.26 -15.49
C ARG A 56 9.21 2.56 -16.81
N LYS A 57 8.55 3.24 -17.75
CA LYS A 57 9.14 3.65 -19.04
C LYS A 57 10.29 4.64 -18.88
N LEU A 58 10.38 5.35 -17.78
CA LEU A 58 11.52 6.19 -17.40
C LEU A 58 12.67 5.38 -16.78
N GLY A 59 12.52 4.07 -16.63
CA GLY A 59 13.55 3.18 -16.10
C GLY A 59 13.49 2.93 -14.59
N HIS A 60 12.47 3.43 -13.90
CA HIS A 60 12.30 3.16 -12.47
C HIS A 60 11.74 1.75 -12.22
N GLU A 61 12.18 1.10 -11.13
CA GLU A 61 11.65 -0.20 -10.70
C GLU A 61 10.24 -0.02 -10.14
N ILE A 62 9.29 -0.78 -10.68
CA ILE A 62 7.90 -0.76 -10.20
C ILE A 62 7.60 -2.05 -9.44
N ILE A 63 7.06 -1.89 -8.24
CA ILE A 63 6.66 -2.99 -7.38
C ILE A 63 5.14 -2.94 -7.18
N PHE A 64 4.46 -4.03 -7.50
CA PHE A 64 3.08 -4.26 -7.13
C PHE A 64 3.06 -5.13 -5.88
N LEU A 65 2.76 -4.52 -4.74
CA LEU A 65 2.65 -5.21 -3.46
C LEU A 65 1.23 -5.74 -3.28
N VAL A 66 1.12 -7.04 -3.14
CA VAL A 66 -0.11 -7.71 -2.74
C VAL A 66 -0.16 -7.79 -1.22
N GLY A 67 -1.13 -7.13 -0.62
CA GLY A 67 -1.42 -7.21 0.81
C GLY A 67 -2.16 -8.51 1.13
N ASP A 68 -1.46 -9.64 1.12
CA ASP A 68 -2.05 -10.94 1.43
C ASP A 68 -2.03 -11.27 2.93
N PHE A 69 -1.15 -10.63 3.69
CA PHE A 69 -1.19 -10.66 5.16
C PHE A 69 -2.17 -9.61 5.69
N THR A 70 -2.05 -8.36 5.24
CA THR A 70 -2.85 -7.23 5.70
C THR A 70 -4.33 -7.38 5.37
N ALA A 71 -4.69 -7.97 4.23
CA ALA A 71 -6.08 -8.30 3.87
C ALA A 71 -6.80 -9.20 4.89
N ARG A 72 -6.04 -9.97 5.68
CA ARG A 72 -6.59 -10.82 6.75
C ARG A 72 -6.86 -10.05 8.03
N ILE A 73 -6.21 -8.91 8.21
CA ILE A 73 -6.43 -7.98 9.33
C ILE A 73 -7.60 -7.05 9.01
N GLY A 74 -7.66 -6.53 7.79
CA GLY A 74 -8.62 -5.58 7.28
C GLY A 74 -8.17 -4.13 7.51
N ASP A 75 -8.19 -3.35 6.45
CA ASP A 75 -7.86 -1.92 6.50
C ASP A 75 -8.90 -1.17 7.35
N PRO A 76 -8.49 -0.52 8.46
CA PRO A 76 -9.41 0.26 9.28
C PRO A 76 -9.95 1.51 8.56
N THR A 77 -9.34 1.96 7.45
CA THR A 77 -9.83 3.08 6.64
C THR A 77 -11.02 2.70 5.77
N ASP A 78 -11.21 1.41 5.48
CA ASP A 78 -12.32 0.96 4.65
C ASP A 78 -13.67 1.21 5.35
N LYS A 79 -14.57 1.89 4.62
CA LYS A 79 -15.90 2.25 5.11
C LYS A 79 -16.86 1.07 5.14
N ASN A 80 -16.58 0.00 4.41
CA ASN A 80 -17.43 -1.17 4.32
C ASN A 80 -17.17 -2.12 5.50
N GLU A 81 -18.19 -2.39 6.30
CA GLU A 81 -18.11 -3.38 7.39
C GLU A 81 -17.78 -4.80 6.86
N SER A 82 -18.15 -5.08 5.62
CA SER A 82 -17.83 -6.34 4.94
C SER A 82 -16.34 -6.52 4.63
N ALA A 83 -15.61 -5.42 4.40
CA ALA A 83 -14.17 -5.45 4.16
C ALA A 83 -13.36 -5.81 5.43
N ARG A 84 -13.97 -5.72 6.60
CA ARG A 84 -13.37 -6.08 7.90
C ARG A 84 -13.59 -7.55 8.28
N LYS A 85 -14.27 -8.33 7.44
CA LYS A 85 -14.36 -9.76 7.65
C LYS A 85 -12.96 -10.35 7.41
N GLN A 86 -12.40 -10.96 8.43
CA GLN A 86 -11.13 -11.67 8.31
C GLN A 86 -11.22 -12.72 7.22
N LEU A 87 -10.42 -12.56 6.18
CA LEU A 87 -10.31 -13.53 5.08
C LEU A 87 -9.39 -14.67 5.49
N THR A 88 -9.67 -15.87 5.00
CA THR A 88 -8.70 -16.96 5.08
C THR A 88 -7.59 -16.74 4.06
N ARG A 89 -6.45 -17.41 4.28
CA ARG A 89 -5.32 -17.34 3.35
C ARG A 89 -5.72 -17.85 1.95
N GLU A 90 -6.53 -18.88 1.89
CA GLU A 90 -7.01 -19.47 0.63
C GLU A 90 -7.87 -18.48 -0.15
N GLN A 91 -8.77 -17.75 0.54
CA GLN A 91 -9.60 -16.71 -0.08
C GLN A 91 -8.75 -15.58 -0.66
N VAL A 92 -7.72 -15.16 0.07
CA VAL A 92 -6.79 -14.12 -0.40
C VAL A 92 -6.03 -14.58 -1.63
N VAL A 93 -5.48 -15.80 -1.62
CA VAL A 93 -4.76 -16.37 -2.77
C VAL A 93 -5.68 -16.49 -3.98
N ASP A 94 -6.93 -16.90 -3.79
CA ASP A 94 -7.91 -16.99 -4.88
C ASP A 94 -8.23 -15.60 -5.47
N ASN A 95 -8.37 -14.58 -4.64
CA ASN A 95 -8.64 -13.21 -5.08
C ASN A 95 -7.54 -12.69 -6.02
N VAL A 96 -6.27 -12.96 -5.71
CA VAL A 96 -5.12 -12.42 -6.47
C VAL A 96 -4.92 -13.09 -7.83
N LYS A 97 -5.40 -14.34 -8.01
CA LYS A 97 -5.14 -15.15 -9.21
C LYS A 97 -5.38 -14.42 -10.54
N THR A 98 -6.37 -13.53 -10.57
CA THR A 98 -6.75 -12.81 -11.80
C THR A 98 -6.18 -11.40 -11.90
N TRP A 99 -5.61 -10.85 -10.83
CA TRP A 99 -5.21 -9.46 -10.76
C TRP A 99 -4.16 -9.07 -11.80
N ILE A 100 -3.14 -9.89 -11.97
CA ILE A 100 -2.08 -9.64 -12.97
C ILE A 100 -2.68 -9.54 -14.38
N ASN A 101 -3.65 -10.41 -14.71
CA ASN A 101 -4.34 -10.31 -16.00
C ASN A 101 -5.18 -9.05 -16.14
N GLN A 102 -5.75 -8.54 -15.04
CA GLN A 102 -6.55 -7.32 -15.06
C GLN A 102 -5.68 -6.06 -15.23
N ILE A 103 -4.44 -6.04 -14.72
CA ILE A 103 -3.55 -4.87 -14.84
C ILE A 103 -2.74 -4.85 -16.14
N ARG A 104 -2.52 -6.00 -16.79
CA ARG A 104 -1.76 -6.10 -18.07
C ARG A 104 -2.19 -5.12 -19.17
N PRO A 105 -3.47 -4.80 -19.37
CA PRO A 105 -3.87 -3.81 -20.37
C PRO A 105 -3.40 -2.38 -20.07
N VAL A 106 -3.00 -2.11 -18.81
CA VAL A 106 -2.69 -0.75 -18.32
C VAL A 106 -1.20 -0.56 -18.08
N ILE A 107 -0.51 -1.61 -17.63
CA ILE A 107 0.92 -1.61 -17.34
C ILE A 107 1.56 -2.87 -17.92
N ASP A 108 2.71 -2.73 -18.59
CA ASP A 108 3.46 -3.85 -19.18
C ASP A 108 4.22 -4.63 -18.09
N VAL A 109 3.48 -5.55 -17.47
CA VAL A 109 3.96 -6.33 -16.32
C VAL A 109 5.14 -7.22 -16.69
N ASP A 110 5.10 -7.82 -17.89
CA ASP A 110 6.04 -8.84 -18.34
C ASP A 110 7.15 -8.26 -19.23
N ASN A 111 7.38 -6.94 -19.17
CA ASN A 111 8.42 -6.28 -19.98
C ASN A 111 9.80 -6.94 -19.79
N VAL A 112 10.50 -7.20 -20.87
CA VAL A 112 11.76 -7.96 -20.84
C VAL A 112 12.89 -7.19 -20.14
N GLU A 113 12.95 -5.87 -20.33
CA GLU A 113 14.03 -5.03 -19.80
C GLU A 113 13.73 -4.51 -18.38
N ASN A 114 12.47 -4.18 -18.11
CA ASN A 114 12.04 -3.62 -16.82
C ASN A 114 10.66 -4.15 -16.44
N PRO A 115 10.54 -5.42 -16.00
CA PRO A 115 9.27 -6.01 -15.59
C PRO A 115 8.75 -5.41 -14.27
N VAL A 116 7.44 -5.45 -14.06
CA VAL A 116 6.86 -5.13 -12.75
C VAL A 116 7.12 -6.29 -11.79
N ARG A 117 7.67 -5.98 -10.61
CA ARG A 117 7.84 -6.99 -9.57
C ARG A 117 6.56 -7.13 -8.77
N VAL A 118 6.09 -8.36 -8.61
CA VAL A 118 4.95 -8.67 -7.74
C VAL A 118 5.48 -9.27 -6.45
N LEU A 119 5.21 -8.61 -5.33
CA LEU A 119 5.63 -9.04 -4.00
C LEU A 119 4.41 -9.26 -3.10
N TYR A 120 4.59 -10.06 -2.06
CA TYR A 120 3.54 -10.42 -1.10
C TYR A 120 3.99 -10.10 0.31
N ASN A 121 3.23 -9.27 1.05
CA ASN A 121 3.68 -8.84 2.37
C ASN A 121 3.64 -9.95 3.44
N ASN A 122 2.97 -11.07 3.17
CA ASN A 122 3.09 -12.25 4.01
C ASN A 122 4.53 -12.79 4.08
N ASP A 123 5.38 -12.53 3.07
CA ASP A 123 6.74 -13.06 3.00
C ASP A 123 7.65 -12.51 4.12
N TRP A 124 7.34 -11.32 4.65
CA TRP A 124 8.04 -10.72 5.78
C TRP A 124 7.17 -10.55 7.02
N LEU A 125 5.92 -10.09 6.90
CA LEU A 125 5.07 -9.84 8.07
C LEU A 125 4.80 -11.10 8.89
N SER A 126 4.65 -12.25 8.24
CA SER A 126 4.43 -13.53 8.94
C SER A 126 5.65 -14.04 9.70
N LYS A 127 6.83 -13.47 9.45
CA LYS A 127 8.09 -13.87 10.07
C LYS A 127 8.51 -12.96 11.22
N LEU A 128 7.84 -11.81 11.38
CA LEU A 128 8.12 -10.91 12.48
C LEU A 128 7.90 -11.64 13.82
N THR A 129 8.91 -11.58 14.64
CA THR A 129 8.84 -12.07 16.02
C THR A 129 8.03 -11.12 16.89
N PHE A 130 7.53 -11.58 18.01
CA PHE A 130 6.82 -10.72 18.95
C PHE A 130 7.70 -9.57 19.47
N GLU A 131 9.00 -9.80 19.63
CA GLU A 131 9.95 -8.76 20.02
C GLU A 131 10.06 -7.67 18.95
N GLU A 132 10.17 -8.04 17.68
CA GLU A 132 10.20 -7.07 16.57
C GLU A 132 8.91 -6.27 16.47
N ILE A 133 7.75 -6.90 16.69
CA ILE A 133 6.46 -6.22 16.72
C ILE A 133 6.40 -5.20 17.88
N ILE A 134 6.88 -5.55 19.07
CA ILE A 134 6.95 -4.62 20.20
C ILE A 134 7.89 -3.45 19.87
N ASN A 135 9.06 -3.72 19.30
CA ASN A 135 10.01 -2.69 18.89
C ASN A 135 9.40 -1.74 17.84
N LEU A 136 8.70 -2.27 16.85
CA LEU A 136 7.98 -1.47 15.86
C LEU A 136 6.91 -0.59 16.54
N ALA A 137 6.08 -1.17 17.38
CA ALA A 137 5.00 -0.48 18.09
C ALA A 137 5.51 0.59 19.06
N SER A 138 6.72 0.46 19.61
CA SER A 138 7.30 1.43 20.56
C SER A 138 7.59 2.81 19.95
N ASN A 139 7.57 2.92 18.62
CA ASN A 139 7.74 4.19 17.92
C ASN A 139 6.47 5.04 17.89
N PHE A 140 5.34 4.49 18.33
CA PHE A 140 4.03 5.15 18.25
C PHE A 140 3.35 5.18 19.61
N THR A 141 2.63 6.27 19.90
CA THR A 141 1.78 6.35 21.09
C THR A 141 0.35 5.95 20.75
N VAL A 142 -0.39 5.47 21.76
CA VAL A 142 -1.83 5.19 21.61
C VAL A 142 -2.59 6.44 21.17
N GLN A 143 -2.21 7.62 21.71
CA GLN A 143 -2.82 8.90 21.36
C GLN A 143 -2.69 9.18 19.85
N GLN A 144 -1.48 9.06 19.28
CA GLN A 144 -1.25 9.23 17.84
C GLN A 144 -2.10 8.27 17.01
N MET A 145 -2.26 7.02 17.47
CA MET A 145 -3.09 6.04 16.77
C MET A 145 -4.57 6.41 16.80
N ILE A 146 -5.11 6.76 17.95
CA ILE A 146 -6.55 7.06 18.11
C ILE A 146 -6.94 8.46 17.57
N GLU A 147 -6.00 9.37 17.32
CA GLU A 147 -6.26 10.67 16.67
C GLU A 147 -6.71 10.54 15.22
N ARG A 148 -6.55 9.39 14.60
CA ARG A 148 -6.98 9.16 13.22
C ARG A 148 -8.49 9.26 13.10
N ASP A 149 -8.95 9.99 12.09
CA ASP A 149 -10.38 10.28 11.87
C ASP A 149 -11.26 9.03 11.93
N MET A 150 -10.81 7.93 11.34
CA MET A 150 -11.55 6.66 11.34
C MET A 150 -11.76 6.07 12.73
N PHE A 151 -10.73 6.16 13.59
CA PHE A 151 -10.83 5.68 14.97
C PHE A 151 -11.67 6.61 15.80
N GLN A 152 -11.54 7.93 15.64
CA GLN A 152 -12.37 8.94 16.30
C GLN A 152 -13.84 8.76 15.96
N LEU A 153 -14.20 8.61 14.69
CA LEU A 153 -15.58 8.39 14.25
C LEU A 153 -16.18 7.13 14.86
N ARG A 154 -15.42 6.05 14.98
CA ARG A 154 -15.87 4.80 15.60
C ARG A 154 -16.06 4.94 17.10
N MET A 155 -15.11 5.60 17.78
CA MET A 155 -15.22 5.88 19.22
C MET A 155 -16.45 6.75 19.54
N GLN A 156 -16.67 7.83 18.77
CA GLN A 156 -17.84 8.69 18.89
C GLN A 156 -19.15 7.94 18.64
N SER A 157 -19.13 7.03 17.67
CA SER A 157 -20.28 6.17 17.34
C SER A 157 -20.45 4.98 18.29
N LYS A 158 -19.61 4.86 19.34
CA LYS A 158 -19.58 3.74 20.30
C LYS A 158 -19.46 2.37 19.61
N LYS A 159 -18.82 2.31 18.46
CA LYS A 159 -18.50 1.07 17.76
C LYS A 159 -17.22 0.46 18.32
N PRO A 160 -17.10 -0.86 18.39
CA PRO A 160 -15.88 -1.49 18.90
C PRO A 160 -14.67 -1.16 18.02
N LEU A 161 -13.54 -0.92 18.67
CA LEU A 161 -12.23 -0.73 18.04
C LEU A 161 -11.33 -1.86 18.57
N TYR A 162 -10.91 -2.75 17.67
CA TYR A 162 -10.10 -3.89 18.05
C TYR A 162 -8.61 -3.57 17.99
N LEU A 163 -7.86 -4.10 18.94
CA LEU A 163 -6.42 -3.82 19.07
C LEU A 163 -5.62 -4.19 17.79
N HIS A 164 -5.98 -5.28 17.10
CA HIS A 164 -5.29 -5.72 15.90
C HIS A 164 -5.41 -4.69 14.75
N GLU A 165 -6.49 -3.91 14.70
CA GLU A 165 -6.67 -2.86 13.69
C GLU A 165 -5.66 -1.72 13.86
N MET A 166 -5.15 -1.49 15.08
CA MET A 166 -4.11 -0.50 15.37
C MET A 166 -2.73 -0.90 14.82
N PHE A 167 -2.52 -2.20 14.55
CA PHE A 167 -1.28 -2.67 13.92
C PHE A 167 -1.27 -2.50 12.41
N TYR A 168 -2.41 -2.29 11.77
CA TYR A 168 -2.47 -2.17 10.31
C TYR A 168 -1.55 -1.07 9.76
N PRO A 169 -1.58 0.18 10.27
CA PRO A 169 -0.66 1.23 9.81
C PRO A 169 0.82 0.90 10.03
N LEU A 170 1.14 0.19 11.13
CA LEU A 170 2.52 -0.23 11.39
C LEU A 170 3.00 -1.25 10.37
N MET A 171 2.12 -2.16 9.96
CA MET A 171 2.42 -3.16 8.92
C MET A 171 2.63 -2.49 7.56
N GLN A 172 1.79 -1.52 7.18
CA GLN A 172 1.95 -0.77 5.93
C GLN A 172 3.27 0.02 5.92
N GLY A 173 3.60 0.72 6.99
CA GLY A 173 4.89 1.41 7.11
C GLY A 173 6.08 0.44 7.04
N TYR A 174 5.96 -0.72 7.69
CA TYR A 174 7.00 -1.74 7.64
C TYR A 174 7.17 -2.37 6.24
N ASP A 175 6.11 -2.47 5.44
CA ASP A 175 6.20 -2.92 4.05
C ASP A 175 7.20 -2.06 3.25
N SER A 176 7.17 -0.74 3.42
CA SER A 176 8.11 0.18 2.79
C SER A 176 9.56 -0.10 3.21
N VAL A 177 9.78 -0.36 4.51
CA VAL A 177 11.10 -0.71 5.06
C VAL A 177 11.58 -2.07 4.55
N ALA A 178 10.70 -3.08 4.59
CA ALA A 178 11.06 -4.45 4.17
C ALA A 178 11.42 -4.53 2.68
N MET A 179 10.77 -3.71 1.85
CA MET A 179 11.05 -3.63 0.43
C MET A 179 12.19 -2.65 0.08
N ASP A 180 12.68 -1.84 1.02
CA ASP A 180 13.70 -0.80 0.79
C ASP A 180 13.32 0.11 -0.40
N VAL A 181 12.15 0.74 -0.33
CA VAL A 181 11.59 1.54 -1.43
C VAL A 181 11.83 3.03 -1.22
N ASP A 182 11.90 3.76 -2.34
CA ASP A 182 12.09 5.22 -2.36
C ASP A 182 10.73 5.96 -2.34
N VAL A 183 9.69 5.37 -2.96
CA VAL A 183 8.40 6.04 -3.16
C VAL A 183 7.24 5.06 -2.96
N GLU A 184 6.28 5.46 -2.13
CA GLU A 184 4.96 4.83 -2.05
C GLU A 184 3.94 5.63 -2.86
N MET A 185 3.15 4.94 -3.68
CA MET A 185 1.98 5.49 -4.34
C MET A 185 0.72 4.91 -3.69
N CYS A 186 -0.13 5.76 -3.16
CA CYS A 186 -1.35 5.32 -2.49
C CYS A 186 -2.52 6.27 -2.75
N GLY A 187 -3.72 5.88 -2.34
CA GLY A 187 -4.88 6.75 -2.28
C GLY A 187 -4.71 7.82 -1.19
N LEU A 188 -5.36 8.96 -1.35
CA LEU A 188 -5.28 10.08 -0.37
C LEU A 188 -5.79 9.66 1.02
N ASP A 189 -6.70 8.70 1.08
CA ASP A 189 -7.21 8.09 2.30
C ASP A 189 -6.15 7.29 3.09
N GLN A 190 -5.07 6.87 2.42
CA GLN A 190 -3.94 6.13 3.01
C GLN A 190 -2.84 7.04 3.58
N LYS A 191 -2.96 8.36 3.44
CA LYS A 191 -1.94 9.33 3.86
C LYS A 191 -1.43 9.11 5.29
N PHE A 192 -2.33 8.82 6.23
CA PHE A 192 -1.95 8.59 7.63
C PHE A 192 -1.29 7.24 7.90
N ASN A 193 -1.48 6.26 7.02
CA ASN A 193 -0.81 4.98 7.15
C ASN A 193 0.60 5.04 6.56
N ALA A 194 0.83 5.92 5.57
CA ALA A 194 2.11 6.10 4.89
C ALA A 194 3.08 7.04 5.62
N LEU A 195 2.59 7.91 6.52
CA LEU A 195 3.35 8.88 7.32
C LEU A 195 3.56 8.42 8.76
#